data_7e7c308d37a6093c4317a10b113dcbcd
#
_entry.id   7e7c308d37a6093c4317a10b113dcbcd
#
_cell.length_a   1.000
_cell.length_b   1.000
_cell.length_c   1.000
_cell.angle_alpha   90.00
_cell.angle_beta   90.00
_cell.angle_gamma   90.00
#
_symmetry.space_group_name_H-M   'P 1'
#
loop_
_entity.id
_entity.type
_entity.pdbx_description
1 polymer ?
#
loop_
_entity_poly.entity_id
_entity_poly.type
_entity_poly.pdbx_seq_one_letter_code
_entity_poly.pdbx_strand_id
1 'polypeptide(L)'
;MPSKPPNDSIDTRIPASCPAPISQILYHAWHHDLAGLKPLLTVPESARVQEPTTGESPLHAAIRACAPANQGELGSDAADVEEHAKAVVHELFMSGGIWNGLDDNDETPGCVAARLGFKGLYTLCVEAGVRAELLFGLLDGYEELESDDGEEDEEEDASTKEEVGEEEGEKADGDAEATVGEEAAGEEHVFVSKRAQGPNVNSGDYLRSNLTYSDGKLVDSEQNGVMMAWETSIMRASVDSLLPDLPAGRKVLNIGFGMGIIDSMFAETKPSKHHIIEAHPAVLEHINSSDSKFGKEWEASGASGGAYKVHAGKWQDVLPKLLEQGETYDAIYFDTFGEDYNQLRLFFTEYVPSLLEEEGRFGFFNGLGADRKICYDVYTQVVEMHLSDAGMDVEWQELDVDMKDLEKEGEGEWKDVKRRYWTLESKSTDAFFFYSTILIAS
;
A
#
# COMPACT_ATOMS: atom_id res chain seq x y z
N MET A 1 23.33 14.74 5.82
CA MET A 1 23.26 15.97 6.66
C MET A 1 21.81 16.06 7.09
N PRO A 2 21.48 16.35 8.35
CA PRO A 2 20.09 16.56 8.70
C PRO A 2 19.57 17.72 7.83
N SER A 3 18.51 17.45 7.07
CA SER A 3 17.84 18.46 6.26
C SER A 3 17.38 19.60 7.20
N LYS A 4 17.61 20.84 6.78
CA LYS A 4 17.10 22.00 7.51
C LYS A 4 15.59 21.82 7.67
N PRO A 5 15.02 22.06 8.88
CA PRO A 5 13.56 21.93 9.04
C PRO A 5 12.86 22.82 8.00
N PRO A 6 11.75 22.34 7.44
CA PRO A 6 10.99 23.10 6.44
C PRO A 6 10.59 24.46 6.98
N ASN A 7 10.61 25.48 6.12
CA ASN A 7 10.11 26.80 6.48
C ASN A 7 8.59 26.83 6.30
N ASP A 8 7.86 26.83 7.40
CA ASP A 8 6.40 26.79 7.45
C ASP A 8 5.75 28.18 7.46
N SER A 9 6.45 29.26 7.08
CA SER A 9 5.87 30.60 7.02
C SER A 9 4.98 30.81 5.79
N ILE A 10 3.93 31.62 5.93
CA ILE A 10 2.97 31.91 4.87
C ILE A 10 3.66 32.42 3.60
N ASP A 11 4.58 33.36 3.70
CA ASP A 11 5.29 33.96 2.56
C ASP A 11 6.13 32.93 1.79
N THR A 12 6.62 31.90 2.49
CA THR A 12 7.41 30.83 1.85
C THR A 12 6.50 29.81 1.17
N ARG A 13 5.38 29.49 1.78
CA ARG A 13 4.47 28.43 1.28
C ARG A 13 3.46 28.96 0.24
N ILE A 14 3.09 30.23 0.33
CA ILE A 14 2.16 30.90 -0.59
C ILE A 14 2.87 32.16 -1.14
N PRO A 15 3.81 32.01 -2.09
CA PRO A 15 4.58 33.13 -2.63
C PRO A 15 3.68 34.10 -3.40
N ALA A 16 4.09 35.37 -3.51
CA ALA A 16 3.34 36.40 -4.23
C ALA A 16 3.08 36.07 -5.71
N SER A 17 3.82 35.13 -6.28
CA SER A 17 3.62 34.60 -7.65
C SER A 17 2.49 33.57 -7.75
N CYS A 18 1.92 33.12 -6.65
CA CYS A 18 0.83 32.14 -6.63
C CYS A 18 -0.40 32.70 -7.41
N PRO A 19 -0.99 31.93 -8.33
CA PRO A 19 -2.16 32.37 -9.09
C PRO A 19 -3.32 32.79 -8.18
N ALA A 20 -3.97 33.91 -8.50
CA ALA A 20 -5.00 34.51 -7.65
C ALA A 20 -6.15 33.58 -7.22
N PRO A 21 -6.70 32.68 -8.07
CA PRO A 21 -7.72 31.75 -7.62
C PRO A 21 -7.20 30.78 -6.55
N ILE A 22 -5.97 30.26 -6.72
CA ILE A 22 -5.34 29.34 -5.77
C ILE A 22 -4.99 30.07 -4.49
N SER A 23 -4.34 31.24 -4.58
CA SER A 23 -3.89 32.00 -3.42
C SER A 23 -5.06 32.41 -2.52
N GLN A 24 -6.23 32.71 -3.07
CA GLN A 24 -7.42 33.05 -2.28
C GLN A 24 -7.86 31.87 -1.40
N ILE A 25 -7.94 30.68 -1.99
CA ILE A 25 -8.33 29.47 -1.25
C ILE A 25 -7.31 29.17 -0.16
N LEU A 26 -6.02 29.22 -0.48
CA LEU A 26 -4.93 28.96 0.47
C LEU A 26 -4.92 30.00 1.60
N TYR A 27 -5.17 31.29 1.32
CA TYR A 27 -5.25 32.34 2.33
C TYR A 27 -6.42 32.13 3.30
N HIS A 28 -7.62 31.80 2.81
CA HIS A 28 -8.75 31.51 3.70
C HIS A 28 -8.49 30.26 4.54
N ALA A 29 -7.87 29.21 3.96
CA ALA A 29 -7.48 28.01 4.69
C ALA A 29 -6.44 28.33 5.78
N TRP A 30 -5.40 29.10 5.44
CA TRP A 30 -4.35 29.51 6.38
C TRP A 30 -4.89 30.32 7.55
N HIS A 31 -5.80 31.26 7.30
CA HIS A 31 -6.39 32.11 8.36
C HIS A 31 -7.57 31.42 9.08
N HIS A 32 -7.84 30.19 8.80
CA HIS A 32 -8.98 29.42 9.33
C HIS A 32 -10.33 30.14 9.10
N ASP A 33 -10.42 30.90 8.02
CA ASP A 33 -11.65 31.63 7.64
C ASP A 33 -12.62 30.71 6.89
N LEU A 34 -13.33 29.88 7.66
CA LEU A 34 -14.32 28.96 7.12
C LEU A 34 -15.44 29.67 6.33
N ALA A 35 -15.81 30.86 6.76
CA ALA A 35 -16.89 31.64 6.10
C ALA A 35 -16.46 32.12 4.72
N GLY A 36 -15.21 32.60 4.57
CA GLY A 36 -14.64 33.00 3.29
C GLY A 36 -14.30 31.80 2.40
N LEU A 37 -13.94 30.66 2.99
CA LEU A 37 -13.56 29.45 2.25
C LEU A 37 -14.76 28.74 1.60
N LYS A 38 -15.88 28.55 2.30
CA LYS A 38 -17.04 27.80 1.81
C LYS A 38 -17.55 28.21 0.43
N PRO A 39 -17.72 29.50 0.11
CA PRO A 39 -18.15 29.91 -1.23
C PRO A 39 -17.17 29.49 -2.33
N LEU A 40 -15.88 29.44 -2.04
CA LEU A 40 -14.84 29.05 -3.00
C LEU A 40 -14.85 27.54 -3.25
N LEU A 41 -15.20 26.74 -2.25
CA LEU A 41 -15.28 25.29 -2.35
C LEU A 41 -16.50 24.77 -3.12
N THR A 42 -17.43 25.63 -3.51
CA THR A 42 -18.57 25.26 -4.38
C THR A 42 -18.13 24.95 -5.82
N VAL A 43 -16.95 25.42 -6.22
CA VAL A 43 -16.38 25.11 -7.53
C VAL A 43 -15.69 23.74 -7.45
N PRO A 44 -16.00 22.81 -8.37
CA PRO A 44 -15.33 21.52 -8.42
C PRO A 44 -13.81 21.65 -8.39
N GLU A 45 -13.14 20.71 -7.77
CA GLU A 45 -11.66 20.62 -7.64
C GLU A 45 -11.01 21.72 -6.78
N SER A 46 -11.75 22.72 -6.28
CA SER A 46 -11.18 23.81 -5.48
C SER A 46 -10.49 23.35 -4.19
N ALA A 47 -10.95 22.26 -3.58
CA ALA A 47 -10.32 21.69 -2.39
C ALA A 47 -9.00 20.96 -2.70
N ARG A 48 -8.72 20.68 -3.98
CA ARG A 48 -7.55 19.92 -4.46
C ARG A 48 -6.45 20.79 -5.06
N VAL A 49 -6.66 22.10 -5.12
CA VAL A 49 -5.66 23.01 -5.68
C VAL A 49 -4.34 22.93 -4.94
N GLN A 50 -3.24 23.11 -5.66
CA GLN A 50 -1.91 23.23 -5.08
C GLN A 50 -1.19 24.45 -5.63
N GLU A 51 -0.40 25.11 -4.79
CA GLU A 51 0.55 26.12 -5.24
C GLU A 51 1.60 25.45 -6.15
N PRO A 52 1.82 25.98 -7.38
CA PRO A 52 2.61 25.26 -8.39
C PRO A 52 4.08 25.02 -8.03
N THR A 53 4.66 25.85 -7.14
CA THR A 53 6.08 25.80 -6.78
C THR A 53 6.32 24.97 -5.51
N THR A 54 5.44 25.16 -4.52
CA THR A 54 5.60 24.60 -3.17
C THR A 54 4.75 23.35 -2.96
N GLY A 55 3.82 23.05 -3.87
CA GLY A 55 2.85 21.97 -3.68
C GLY A 55 1.89 22.20 -2.51
N GLU A 56 1.84 23.41 -1.94
CA GLU A 56 0.98 23.73 -0.82
C GLU A 56 -0.50 23.57 -1.20
N SER A 57 -1.20 22.67 -0.52
CA SER A 57 -2.65 22.50 -0.66
C SER A 57 -3.41 23.25 0.44
N PRO A 58 -4.74 23.46 0.31
CA PRO A 58 -5.54 24.06 1.38
C PRO A 58 -5.44 23.31 2.71
N LEU A 59 -5.32 21.98 2.68
CA LEU A 59 -5.12 21.16 3.88
C LEU A 59 -3.75 21.43 4.54
N HIS A 60 -2.68 21.49 3.74
CA HIS A 60 -1.34 21.86 4.26
C HIS A 60 -1.38 23.25 4.88
N ALA A 61 -1.96 24.24 4.19
CA ALA A 61 -2.05 25.62 4.64
C ALA A 61 -2.76 25.74 5.99
N ALA A 62 -3.93 25.08 6.13
CA ALA A 62 -4.70 25.10 7.36
C ALA A 62 -3.94 24.49 8.56
N ILE A 63 -3.18 23.42 8.33
CA ILE A 63 -2.43 22.74 9.38
C ILE A 63 -1.15 23.51 9.73
N ARG A 64 -0.40 24.01 8.74
CA ARG A 64 0.83 24.80 8.99
C ARG A 64 0.57 26.11 9.72
N ALA A 65 -0.58 26.72 9.48
CA ALA A 65 -0.97 27.92 10.20
C ALA A 65 -1.00 27.73 11.72
N CYS A 66 -1.21 26.51 12.21
CA CYS A 66 -1.17 26.17 13.63
C CYS A 66 0.25 26.18 14.23
N ALA A 67 1.32 26.22 13.40
CA ALA A 67 2.69 26.21 13.91
C ALA A 67 2.93 27.36 14.89
N PRO A 68 3.70 27.15 15.99
CA PRO A 68 3.92 28.19 17.00
C PRO A 68 4.46 29.50 16.44
N ALA A 69 5.27 29.44 15.38
CA ALA A 69 5.82 30.62 14.70
C ALA A 69 4.73 31.49 14.02
N ASN A 70 3.59 30.88 13.65
CA ASN A 70 2.50 31.51 12.89
C ASN A 70 1.33 31.94 13.80
N GLN A 71 1.27 31.48 15.05
CA GLN A 71 0.15 31.75 15.96
C GLN A 71 -0.03 33.25 16.28
N GLY A 72 1.05 34.03 16.22
CA GLY A 72 0.98 35.51 16.40
C GLY A 72 0.15 36.20 15.32
N GLU A 73 -0.01 35.60 14.14
CA GLU A 73 -0.81 36.13 13.05
C GLU A 73 -2.30 35.81 13.22
N LEU A 74 -2.62 34.71 13.93
CA LEU A 74 -3.99 34.25 14.15
C LEU A 74 -4.69 34.87 15.36
N GLY A 75 -3.93 35.51 16.28
CA GLY A 75 -4.45 36.33 17.37
C GLY A 75 -5.28 35.60 18.44
N SER A 76 -5.14 34.27 18.58
CA SER A 76 -5.90 33.41 19.51
C SER A 76 -4.99 32.46 20.29
N ASP A 77 -5.50 31.88 21.40
CA ASP A 77 -4.81 30.86 22.15
C ASP A 77 -4.60 29.58 21.35
N ALA A 78 -3.54 28.82 21.59
CA ALA A 78 -3.17 27.65 20.83
C ALA A 78 -4.29 26.58 20.72
N ALA A 79 -5.09 26.41 21.77
CA ALA A 79 -6.23 25.48 21.78
C ALA A 79 -7.36 25.93 20.84
N ASP A 80 -7.64 27.24 20.81
CA ASP A 80 -8.66 27.81 19.94
C ASP A 80 -8.23 27.74 18.46
N VAL A 81 -6.93 27.88 18.18
CA VAL A 81 -6.36 27.77 16.83
C VAL A 81 -6.56 26.35 16.29
N GLU A 82 -6.24 25.32 17.08
CA GLU A 82 -6.42 23.93 16.66
C GLU A 82 -7.91 23.59 16.37
N GLU A 83 -8.85 24.09 17.18
CA GLU A 83 -10.28 23.86 16.96
C GLU A 83 -10.78 24.55 15.69
N HIS A 84 -10.33 25.77 15.40
CA HIS A 84 -10.67 26.44 14.13
C HIS A 84 -10.05 25.71 12.94
N ALA A 85 -8.81 25.23 13.05
CA ALA A 85 -8.16 24.41 12.03
C ALA A 85 -8.93 23.13 11.76
N LYS A 86 -9.37 22.41 12.81
CA LYS A 86 -10.18 21.17 12.64
C LYS A 86 -11.44 21.42 11.84
N ALA A 87 -12.16 22.53 12.08
CA ALA A 87 -13.35 22.87 11.34
C ALA A 87 -13.06 23.10 9.85
N VAL A 88 -11.96 23.79 9.52
CA VAL A 88 -11.53 24.04 8.14
C VAL A 88 -11.05 22.75 7.47
N VAL A 89 -10.21 21.97 8.13
CA VAL A 89 -9.70 20.69 7.62
C VAL A 89 -10.86 19.72 7.34
N HIS A 90 -11.85 19.63 8.25
CA HIS A 90 -13.03 18.81 8.03
C HIS A 90 -13.82 19.26 6.80
N GLU A 91 -14.06 20.58 6.64
CA GLU A 91 -14.77 21.12 5.46
C GLU A 91 -14.01 20.83 4.16
N LEU A 92 -12.69 20.97 4.16
CA LEU A 92 -11.86 20.65 3.00
C LEU A 92 -11.95 19.18 2.61
N PHE A 93 -11.95 18.25 3.57
CA PHE A 93 -12.14 16.82 3.27
C PHE A 93 -13.54 16.54 2.75
N MET A 94 -14.58 17.16 3.31
CA MET A 94 -15.96 17.03 2.81
C MET A 94 -16.14 17.63 1.42
N SER A 95 -15.26 18.54 1.00
CA SER A 95 -15.23 19.14 -0.34
C SER A 95 -14.28 18.42 -1.30
N GLY A 96 -13.76 17.24 -0.94
CA GLY A 96 -12.92 16.40 -1.78
C GLY A 96 -11.42 16.71 -1.69
N GLY A 97 -10.95 17.31 -0.60
CA GLY A 97 -9.51 17.52 -0.35
C GLY A 97 -8.76 16.18 -0.29
N ILE A 98 -7.57 16.13 -0.89
CA ILE A 98 -6.75 14.92 -0.99
C ILE A 98 -5.91 14.73 0.26
N TRP A 99 -6.13 13.63 1.00
CA TRP A 99 -5.46 13.35 2.28
C TRP A 99 -3.98 13.03 2.15
N ASN A 100 -3.55 12.45 1.03
CA ASN A 100 -2.20 11.98 0.77
C ASN A 100 -1.43 12.82 -0.28
N GLY A 101 -1.98 13.97 -0.70
CA GLY A 101 -1.28 14.90 -1.60
C GLY A 101 0.04 15.37 -1.00
N LEU A 102 1.10 15.42 -1.83
CA LEU A 102 2.45 15.80 -1.39
C LEU A 102 2.75 17.26 -1.71
N ASP A 103 3.49 17.90 -0.81
CA ASP A 103 4.13 19.19 -1.06
C ASP A 103 5.57 19.02 -1.60
N ASP A 104 6.30 20.12 -1.77
CA ASP A 104 7.70 20.12 -2.23
C ASP A 104 8.71 19.55 -1.22
N ASN A 105 8.29 19.33 0.03
CA ASN A 105 9.09 18.66 1.06
C ASN A 105 8.76 17.17 1.19
N ASP A 106 7.99 16.61 0.26
CA ASP A 106 7.45 15.25 0.32
C ASP A 106 6.61 14.99 1.57
N GLU A 107 5.94 16.02 2.14
CA GLU A 107 5.03 15.90 3.26
C GLU A 107 3.57 15.84 2.77
N THR A 108 2.75 14.94 3.35
CA THR A 108 1.30 15.02 3.26
C THR A 108 0.76 15.98 4.33
N PRO A 109 -0.52 16.42 4.26
CA PRO A 109 -1.12 17.19 5.35
C PRO A 109 -0.98 16.51 6.72
N GLY A 110 -1.15 15.19 6.78
CA GLY A 110 -0.96 14.41 8.01
C GLY A 110 0.49 14.36 8.48
N CYS A 111 1.48 14.30 7.57
CA CYS A 111 2.90 14.40 7.93
C CYS A 111 3.20 15.74 8.60
N VAL A 112 2.65 16.84 8.08
CA VAL A 112 2.79 18.17 8.68
C VAL A 112 2.15 18.21 10.08
N ALA A 113 0.93 17.65 10.23
CA ALA A 113 0.25 17.59 11.54
C ALA A 113 1.07 16.79 12.57
N ALA A 114 1.61 15.62 12.17
CA ALA A 114 2.46 14.79 13.03
C ALA A 114 3.74 15.52 13.44
N ARG A 115 4.45 16.14 12.48
CA ARG A 115 5.69 16.89 12.73
C ARG A 115 5.48 18.07 13.66
N LEU A 116 4.36 18.77 13.54
CA LEU A 116 4.00 19.91 14.39
C LEU A 116 3.38 19.50 15.73
N GLY A 117 3.09 18.20 15.94
CA GLY A 117 2.57 17.66 17.20
C GLY A 117 1.05 17.79 17.39
N PHE A 118 0.29 18.11 16.34
CA PHE A 118 -1.18 18.26 16.37
C PHE A 118 -1.87 16.92 16.19
N LYS A 119 -2.02 16.16 17.29
CA LYS A 119 -2.62 14.82 17.26
C LYS A 119 -4.07 14.81 16.72
N GLY A 120 -4.88 15.81 17.08
CA GLY A 120 -6.26 15.89 16.61
C GLY A 120 -6.37 16.13 15.10
N LEU A 121 -5.52 16.98 14.53
CA LEU A 121 -5.45 17.18 13.07
C LEU A 121 -4.90 15.97 12.34
N TYR A 122 -3.90 15.28 12.93
CA TYR A 122 -3.38 14.03 12.40
C TYR A 122 -4.47 12.96 12.31
N THR A 123 -5.25 12.77 13.40
CA THR A 123 -6.36 11.82 13.44
C THR A 123 -7.39 12.11 12.35
N LEU A 124 -7.76 13.40 12.14
CA LEU A 124 -8.68 13.77 11.04
C LEU A 124 -8.14 13.39 9.68
N CYS A 125 -6.82 13.52 9.44
CA CYS A 125 -6.19 13.10 8.19
C CYS A 125 -6.22 11.58 8.02
N VAL A 126 -5.95 10.81 9.07
CA VAL A 126 -6.05 9.33 9.05
C VAL A 126 -7.48 8.90 8.77
N GLU A 127 -8.48 9.43 9.50
CA GLU A 127 -9.89 9.14 9.28
C GLU A 127 -10.37 9.47 7.86
N ALA A 128 -9.87 10.57 7.28
CA ALA A 128 -10.17 10.93 5.90
C ALA A 128 -9.55 9.95 4.91
N GLY A 129 -8.31 9.51 5.16
CA GLY A 129 -7.65 8.48 4.39
C GLY A 129 -8.41 7.16 4.41
N VAL A 130 -8.79 6.67 5.59
CA VAL A 130 -9.57 5.42 5.74
C VAL A 130 -10.88 5.51 4.95
N ARG A 131 -11.63 6.61 5.08
CA ARG A 131 -12.88 6.80 4.31
C ARG A 131 -12.64 6.81 2.80
N ALA A 132 -11.56 7.43 2.34
CA ALA A 132 -11.22 7.49 0.92
C ALA A 132 -10.88 6.10 0.37
N GLU A 133 -10.00 5.36 1.04
CA GLU A 133 -9.57 4.02 0.61
C GLU A 133 -10.75 3.02 0.59
N LEU A 134 -11.63 3.05 1.61
CA LEU A 134 -12.83 2.23 1.63
C LEU A 134 -13.81 2.58 0.50
N LEU A 135 -13.97 3.88 0.20
CA LEU A 135 -14.84 4.32 -0.90
C LEU A 135 -14.29 3.89 -2.26
N PHE A 136 -12.98 4.05 -2.49
CA PHE A 136 -12.35 3.58 -3.73
C PHE A 136 -12.49 2.07 -3.88
N GLY A 137 -12.25 1.30 -2.82
CA GLY A 137 -12.44 -0.14 -2.83
C GLY A 137 -13.88 -0.58 -3.15
N LEU A 138 -14.89 0.23 -2.86
CA LEU A 138 -16.27 -0.02 -3.27
C LEU A 138 -16.48 0.32 -4.76
N LEU A 139 -15.89 1.41 -5.25
CA LEU A 139 -16.05 1.85 -6.64
C LEU A 139 -15.39 0.90 -7.63
N ASP A 140 -14.22 0.34 -7.30
CA ASP A 140 -13.54 -0.65 -8.14
C ASP A 140 -14.34 -1.95 -8.34
N GLY A 141 -15.36 -2.20 -7.53
CA GLY A 141 -16.29 -3.33 -7.67
C GLY A 141 -17.50 -3.05 -8.57
N TYR A 142 -17.68 -1.84 -9.03
CA TYR A 142 -18.74 -1.48 -9.99
C TYR A 142 -18.16 -1.47 -11.41
N GLU A 143 -18.44 -2.52 -12.19
CA GLU A 143 -18.32 -2.42 -13.64
C GLU A 143 -19.36 -1.40 -14.14
N GLU A 144 -18.93 -0.47 -15.00
CA GLU A 144 -19.89 0.37 -15.74
C GLU A 144 -20.82 -0.59 -16.52
N LEU A 145 -22.09 -0.56 -16.19
CA LEU A 145 -23.09 -1.18 -17.06
C LEU A 145 -23.02 -0.42 -18.38
N GLU A 146 -22.52 -1.11 -19.41
CA GLU A 146 -22.62 -0.61 -20.79
C GLU A 146 -24.05 -0.16 -20.99
N SER A 147 -24.25 1.12 -21.31
CA SER A 147 -25.56 1.64 -21.68
C SER A 147 -25.94 0.91 -22.97
N ASP A 148 -26.88 0.00 -22.85
CA ASP A 148 -27.57 -0.62 -24.00
C ASP A 148 -28.40 0.48 -24.67
N ASP A 149 -27.73 1.32 -25.46
CA ASP A 149 -28.38 2.24 -26.39
C ASP A 149 -28.92 1.37 -27.54
N GLY A 150 -30.13 0.84 -27.33
CA GLY A 150 -30.84 0.06 -28.29
C GLY A 150 -30.92 0.76 -29.63
N GLU A 151 -30.08 0.33 -30.56
CA GLU A 151 -30.31 0.55 -31.98
C GLU A 151 -31.48 -0.36 -32.38
N GLU A 152 -32.65 0.24 -32.63
CA GLU A 152 -33.78 -0.41 -33.29
C GLU A 152 -33.33 -0.82 -34.70
N ASP A 153 -33.05 -2.11 -34.91
CA ASP A 153 -32.84 -2.69 -36.23
C ASP A 153 -34.13 -2.62 -37.04
N GLU A 154 -34.19 -1.67 -37.97
CA GLU A 154 -35.13 -1.78 -39.09
C GLU A 154 -34.65 -2.87 -40.07
N GLU A 155 -35.37 -3.97 -40.11
CA GLU A 155 -35.22 -5.02 -41.09
C GLU A 155 -35.58 -4.47 -42.50
N GLU A 156 -34.67 -4.40 -43.43
CA GLU A 156 -34.97 -4.47 -44.87
C GLU A 156 -34.18 -5.58 -45.56
N ASP A 157 -34.99 -6.46 -46.11
CA ASP A 157 -34.72 -7.63 -46.93
C ASP A 157 -34.16 -7.25 -48.32
N ALA A 158 -33.20 -7.95 -48.82
CA ALA A 158 -33.13 -8.56 -50.15
C ALA A 158 -31.70 -8.75 -50.76
N SER A 159 -31.33 -9.99 -50.81
CA SER A 159 -30.82 -10.71 -52.01
C SER A 159 -29.61 -10.27 -52.82
N THR A 160 -28.68 -11.21 -52.90
CA THR A 160 -27.97 -11.79 -54.07
C THR A 160 -26.70 -11.17 -54.66
N LYS A 161 -25.70 -12.04 -54.70
CA LYS A 161 -24.72 -12.40 -55.76
C LYS A 161 -23.33 -11.74 -55.78
N GLU A 162 -22.34 -12.62 -55.54
CA GLU A 162 -21.23 -13.08 -56.44
C GLU A 162 -20.34 -11.97 -57.07
N GLU A 163 -19.12 -12.03 -56.94
CA GLU A 163 -17.94 -12.75 -57.42
C GLU A 163 -16.68 -11.85 -57.51
N VAL A 164 -15.54 -12.39 -57.06
CA VAL A 164 -14.19 -12.42 -57.67
C VAL A 164 -13.48 -11.11 -58.05
N GLY A 165 -12.24 -10.99 -57.62
CA GLY A 165 -11.19 -10.29 -58.35
C GLY A 165 -10.01 -9.78 -57.49
N GLU A 166 -8.92 -10.50 -57.62
CA GLU A 166 -7.55 -10.11 -57.23
C GLU A 166 -7.09 -8.78 -57.86
N GLU A 167 -6.23 -8.04 -57.25
CA GLU A 167 -4.85 -7.77 -57.60
C GLU A 167 -4.24 -6.55 -56.97
N GLU A 168 -2.97 -6.65 -56.76
CA GLU A 168 -1.88 -5.85 -56.28
C GLU A 168 -1.82 -4.35 -56.66
N GLY A 169 -1.12 -3.58 -55.84
CA GLY A 169 -0.38 -2.39 -56.34
C GLY A 169 -0.10 -1.24 -55.40
N GLU A 170 1.07 -1.26 -54.86
CA GLU A 170 2.06 -0.17 -54.59
C GLU A 170 1.63 1.29 -54.29
N LYS A 171 2.24 1.75 -53.17
CA LYS A 171 2.93 3.03 -52.86
C LYS A 171 2.27 4.40 -53.16
N ALA A 172 2.19 5.23 -52.14
CA ALA A 172 3.05 6.38 -51.85
C ALA A 172 2.41 7.41 -50.89
N ASP A 173 3.26 7.87 -50.00
CA ASP A 173 3.41 9.16 -49.30
C ASP A 173 2.21 10.14 -49.21
N GLY A 174 2.02 10.69 -48.04
CA GLY A 174 1.38 12.00 -47.81
C GLY A 174 0.88 12.24 -46.39
N ASP A 175 1.62 13.09 -45.68
CA ASP A 175 1.28 13.73 -44.40
C ASP A 175 -0.15 14.26 -44.34
N ALA A 176 -0.78 14.11 -43.22
CA ALA A 176 -1.55 15.16 -42.54
C ALA A 176 -2.12 14.71 -41.19
N GLU A 177 -1.85 15.48 -40.18
CA GLU A 177 -2.39 15.50 -38.81
C GLU A 177 -3.89 15.30 -38.75
N ALA A 178 -4.29 14.45 -37.84
CA ALA A 178 -5.55 14.62 -37.11
C ALA A 178 -5.42 13.95 -35.73
N THR A 179 -5.26 14.79 -34.74
CA THR A 179 -5.44 14.47 -33.32
C THR A 179 -6.84 13.96 -33.07
N VAL A 180 -6.93 12.72 -32.63
CA VAL A 180 -8.14 12.20 -31.98
C VAL A 180 -7.72 11.77 -30.58
N GLY A 181 -8.46 12.28 -29.58
CA GLY A 181 -8.14 12.13 -28.16
C GLY A 181 -8.09 10.67 -27.73
N GLU A 182 -7.02 10.34 -27.01
CA GLU A 182 -6.96 9.14 -26.19
C GLU A 182 -7.90 9.36 -24.99
N GLU A 183 -8.91 8.51 -24.92
CA GLU A 183 -9.75 8.33 -23.74
C GLU A 183 -8.85 7.87 -22.59
N ALA A 184 -8.94 8.61 -21.49
CA ALA A 184 -8.24 8.31 -20.26
C ALA A 184 -8.79 6.99 -19.70
N ALA A 185 -8.04 5.90 -19.88
CA ALA A 185 -8.17 4.72 -19.04
C ALA A 185 -7.94 5.17 -17.60
N GLY A 186 -8.84 4.76 -16.69
CA GLY A 186 -8.81 5.15 -15.28
C GLY A 186 -7.42 4.92 -14.68
N GLU A 187 -6.82 5.99 -14.18
CA GLU A 187 -5.57 5.91 -13.44
C GLU A 187 -5.86 5.16 -12.14
N GLU A 188 -5.31 3.95 -12.01
CA GLU A 188 -5.25 3.22 -10.76
C GLU A 188 -4.55 4.12 -9.73
N HIS A 189 -5.27 4.54 -8.70
CA HIS A 189 -4.74 5.31 -7.59
C HIS A 189 -3.90 4.44 -6.65
N VAL A 190 -2.79 3.90 -7.18
CA VAL A 190 -1.75 3.32 -6.35
C VAL A 190 -0.97 4.47 -5.72
N PHE A 191 -0.98 4.55 -4.39
CA PHE A 191 -0.13 5.50 -3.68
C PHE A 191 1.34 5.18 -3.99
N VAL A 192 1.96 6.05 -4.80
CA VAL A 192 3.40 5.99 -5.08
C VAL A 192 4.06 7.22 -4.48
N SER A 193 4.84 7.04 -3.43
CA SER A 193 5.68 8.10 -2.89
C SER A 193 6.59 8.69 -3.97
N LYS A 194 6.76 10.02 -4.06
CA LYS A 194 7.71 10.66 -4.98
C LYS A 194 9.16 10.19 -4.77
N ARG A 195 9.53 9.77 -3.56
CA ARG A 195 10.80 9.08 -3.29
C ARG A 195 10.84 7.68 -3.89
N ALA A 196 9.69 7.09 -4.15
CA ALA A 196 9.51 5.81 -4.82
C ALA A 196 9.38 5.92 -6.34
N GLN A 197 9.75 7.04 -6.96
CA GLN A 197 9.85 7.20 -8.42
C GLN A 197 11.10 6.50 -9.01
N GLY A 198 11.30 5.25 -8.62
CA GLY A 198 11.81 4.21 -9.48
C GLY A 198 10.62 3.56 -10.18
N PRO A 199 10.82 2.67 -11.16
CA PRO A 199 9.71 1.93 -11.76
C PRO A 199 8.86 1.36 -10.63
N ASN A 200 7.53 1.52 -10.72
CA ASN A 200 6.59 0.92 -9.79
C ASN A 200 6.98 -0.55 -9.66
N VAL A 201 7.41 -0.97 -8.47
CA VAL A 201 7.70 -2.38 -8.23
C VAL A 201 6.35 -3.04 -8.05
N ASN A 202 5.69 -3.31 -9.18
CA ASN A 202 4.52 -4.17 -9.19
C ASN A 202 4.95 -5.64 -9.18
N SER A 203 4.06 -6.50 -8.78
CA SER A 203 4.28 -7.96 -8.74
C SER A 203 4.83 -8.49 -10.08
N GLY A 204 4.38 -7.96 -11.23
CA GLY A 204 4.85 -8.38 -12.54
C GLY A 204 6.31 -8.03 -12.81
N ASP A 205 6.77 -6.85 -12.40
CA ASP A 205 8.17 -6.42 -12.56
C ASP A 205 9.06 -7.17 -11.57
N TYR A 206 8.61 -7.36 -10.34
CA TYR A 206 9.28 -8.19 -9.36
C TYR A 206 9.54 -9.59 -9.89
N LEU A 207 8.52 -10.28 -10.40
CA LEU A 207 8.64 -11.66 -10.91
C LEU A 207 9.58 -11.79 -12.12
N ARG A 208 9.89 -10.71 -12.81
CA ARG A 208 10.87 -10.66 -13.91
C ARG A 208 12.26 -10.24 -13.47
N SER A 209 12.42 -9.78 -12.23
CA SER A 209 13.70 -9.30 -11.73
C SER A 209 14.68 -10.47 -11.48
N ASN A 210 15.97 -10.16 -11.45
CA ASN A 210 16.97 -11.12 -10.97
C ASN A 210 17.22 -10.85 -9.49
N LEU A 211 17.13 -11.90 -8.67
CA LEU A 211 17.37 -11.80 -7.24
C LEU A 211 18.74 -12.33 -6.85
N THR A 212 19.34 -11.72 -5.83
CA THR A 212 20.63 -12.12 -5.26
C THR A 212 20.50 -12.31 -3.76
N TYR A 213 20.95 -13.47 -3.27
CA TYR A 213 21.07 -13.78 -1.86
C TYR A 213 22.50 -13.45 -1.41
N SER A 214 22.67 -12.53 -0.48
CA SER A 214 23.97 -12.12 0.05
C SER A 214 23.87 -11.57 1.46
N ASP A 215 24.72 -12.07 2.36
CA ASP A 215 24.90 -11.53 3.72
C ASP A 215 23.60 -11.28 4.51
N GLY A 216 22.65 -12.22 4.44
CA GLY A 216 21.35 -12.08 5.12
C GLY A 216 20.37 -11.11 4.44
N LYS A 217 20.57 -10.87 3.15
CA LYS A 217 19.75 -9.98 2.33
C LYS A 217 19.31 -10.68 1.06
N LEU A 218 18.07 -10.39 0.66
CA LEU A 218 17.53 -10.68 -0.65
C LEU A 218 17.31 -9.35 -1.34
N VAL A 219 18.00 -9.12 -2.44
CA VAL A 219 17.95 -7.88 -3.22
C VAL A 219 17.72 -8.17 -4.69
N ASP A 220 17.10 -7.22 -5.39
CA ASP A 220 16.96 -7.30 -6.84
C ASP A 220 18.23 -6.85 -7.60
N SER A 221 18.20 -6.90 -8.93
CA SER A 221 19.32 -6.51 -9.80
C SER A 221 19.70 -5.03 -9.68
N GLU A 222 18.82 -4.19 -9.18
CA GLU A 222 19.06 -2.78 -8.94
C GLU A 222 19.51 -2.48 -7.50
N GLN A 223 19.71 -3.51 -6.70
CA GLN A 223 20.04 -3.44 -5.27
C GLN A 223 18.89 -2.84 -4.43
N ASN A 224 17.64 -3.03 -4.83
CA ASN A 224 16.51 -2.75 -3.97
C ASN A 224 16.29 -3.91 -2.99
N GLY A 225 15.98 -3.59 -1.75
CA GLY A 225 15.67 -4.60 -0.73
C GLY A 225 14.36 -5.30 -1.05
N VAL A 226 14.37 -6.62 -0.96
CA VAL A 226 13.19 -7.48 -1.08
C VAL A 226 12.86 -8.12 0.27
N MET A 227 13.86 -8.69 0.96
CA MET A 227 13.74 -9.27 2.28
C MET A 227 15.07 -9.20 3.03
N MET A 228 15.03 -9.04 4.34
CA MET A 228 16.22 -8.85 5.17
C MET A 228 16.18 -9.70 6.42
N ALA A 229 17.37 -10.12 6.90
CA ALA A 229 17.48 -10.93 8.11
C ALA A 229 17.01 -10.25 9.40
N TRP A 230 16.91 -8.91 9.44
CA TRP A 230 16.39 -8.18 10.60
C TRP A 230 14.91 -8.50 10.89
N GLU A 231 14.15 -8.96 9.90
CA GLU A 231 12.76 -9.39 10.04
C GLU A 231 12.58 -10.67 10.87
N THR A 232 13.70 -11.37 11.17
CA THR A 232 13.68 -12.64 11.91
C THR A 232 12.91 -12.55 13.23
N SER A 233 13.06 -11.45 13.98
CA SER A 233 12.33 -11.25 15.25
C SER A 233 10.83 -11.08 15.04
N ILE A 234 10.43 -10.40 13.96
CA ILE A 234 9.04 -10.21 13.56
C ILE A 234 8.43 -11.56 13.17
N MET A 235 9.12 -12.33 12.33
CA MET A 235 8.67 -13.65 11.90
C MET A 235 8.56 -14.64 13.07
N ARG A 236 9.47 -14.58 14.05
CA ARG A 236 9.36 -15.39 15.26
C ARG A 236 8.09 -15.06 16.03
N ALA A 237 7.83 -13.79 16.28
CA ALA A 237 6.64 -13.36 16.96
C ALA A 237 5.36 -13.72 16.18
N SER A 238 5.40 -13.67 14.83
CA SER A 238 4.30 -14.13 13.97
C SER A 238 4.00 -15.61 14.20
N VAL A 239 5.02 -16.47 14.20
CA VAL A 239 4.84 -17.92 14.45
C VAL A 239 4.30 -18.18 15.85
N ASP A 240 4.84 -17.51 16.87
CA ASP A 240 4.40 -17.66 18.27
C ASP A 240 2.94 -17.25 18.45
N SER A 241 2.49 -16.24 17.71
CA SER A 241 1.11 -15.75 17.74
C SER A 241 0.15 -16.60 16.90
N LEU A 242 0.59 -17.10 15.75
CA LEU A 242 -0.20 -17.98 14.88
C LEU A 242 -0.39 -19.37 15.50
N LEU A 243 0.61 -19.87 16.19
CA LEU A 243 0.63 -21.19 16.81
C LEU A 243 0.97 -21.07 18.30
N PRO A 244 0.05 -20.57 19.15
CA PRO A 244 0.28 -20.43 20.57
C PRO A 244 0.72 -21.76 21.18
N ASP A 245 1.71 -21.72 22.07
CA ASP A 245 2.33 -22.91 22.67
C ASP A 245 3.04 -23.86 21.67
N LEU A 246 3.19 -23.43 20.41
CA LEU A 246 3.87 -24.15 19.32
C LEU A 246 3.48 -25.64 19.21
N PRO A 247 2.18 -25.98 19.10
CA PRO A 247 1.72 -27.35 19.09
C PRO A 247 2.18 -28.08 17.84
N ALA A 248 2.68 -29.33 18.02
CA ALA A 248 3.04 -30.19 16.89
C ALA A 248 1.78 -30.69 16.14
N GLY A 249 1.95 -30.99 14.86
CA GLY A 249 0.92 -31.63 14.05
C GLY A 249 -0.10 -30.67 13.44
N ARG A 250 0.09 -29.37 13.55
CA ARG A 250 -0.75 -28.35 12.90
C ARG A 250 -0.54 -28.31 11.37
N LYS A 251 -1.50 -27.79 10.67
CA LYS A 251 -1.45 -27.54 9.22
C LYS A 251 -1.06 -26.10 8.97
N VAL A 252 -0.01 -25.87 8.21
CA VAL A 252 0.54 -24.53 7.96
C VAL A 252 0.54 -24.23 6.46
N LEU A 253 0.15 -23.02 6.10
CA LEU A 253 0.31 -22.45 4.76
C LEU A 253 1.13 -21.16 4.88
N ASN A 254 2.22 -21.09 4.13
CA ASN A 254 2.99 -19.86 3.92
C ASN A 254 2.88 -19.39 2.48
N ILE A 255 2.61 -18.11 2.27
CA ILE A 255 2.50 -17.47 0.95
C ILE A 255 3.61 -16.44 0.83
N GLY A 256 4.59 -16.72 -0.03
CA GLY A 256 5.86 -16.00 -0.13
C GLY A 256 6.96 -16.67 0.70
N PHE A 257 7.98 -17.24 0.03
CA PHE A 257 9.08 -17.92 0.71
C PHE A 257 10.23 -16.97 1.09
N GLY A 258 10.59 -16.08 0.15
CA GLY A 258 11.69 -15.14 0.33
C GLY A 258 12.99 -15.85 0.68
N MET A 259 13.47 -15.67 1.90
CA MET A 259 14.66 -16.32 2.45
C MET A 259 14.36 -17.59 3.24
N GLY A 260 13.10 -18.01 3.36
CA GLY A 260 12.68 -19.19 4.11
C GLY A 260 12.83 -19.07 5.62
N ILE A 261 12.90 -17.85 6.14
CA ILE A 261 13.06 -17.58 7.57
C ILE A 261 11.88 -18.12 8.35
N ILE A 262 10.67 -17.70 7.97
CA ILE A 262 9.44 -18.10 8.68
C ILE A 262 9.15 -19.61 8.47
N ASP A 263 9.39 -20.14 7.27
CA ASP A 263 9.21 -21.56 6.99
C ASP A 263 10.13 -22.43 7.84
N SER A 264 11.36 -21.98 8.09
CA SER A 264 12.28 -22.66 9.01
C SER A 264 11.72 -22.70 10.43
N MET A 265 11.07 -21.64 10.89
CA MET A 265 10.43 -21.57 12.20
C MET A 265 9.17 -22.44 12.28
N PHE A 266 8.33 -22.45 11.24
CA PHE A 266 7.20 -23.36 11.15
C PHE A 266 7.64 -24.83 11.14
N ALA A 267 8.72 -25.18 10.44
CA ALA A 267 9.24 -26.55 10.42
C ALA A 267 9.70 -27.03 11.81
N GLU A 268 10.21 -26.13 12.68
CA GLU A 268 10.56 -26.46 14.07
C GLU A 268 9.35 -26.95 14.89
N THR A 269 8.14 -26.50 14.57
CA THR A 269 6.89 -26.92 15.24
C THR A 269 6.45 -28.33 14.82
N LYS A 270 7.10 -28.95 13.86
CA LYS A 270 6.76 -30.29 13.30
C LYS A 270 5.30 -30.36 12.83
N PRO A 271 4.91 -29.55 11.87
CA PRO A 271 3.54 -29.55 11.36
C PRO A 271 3.20 -30.89 10.67
N SER A 272 1.92 -31.27 10.70
CA SER A 272 1.43 -32.42 9.95
C SER A 272 1.31 -32.13 8.46
N LYS A 273 1.10 -30.85 8.12
CA LYS A 273 1.07 -30.30 6.76
C LYS A 273 1.80 -28.97 6.73
N HIS A 274 2.66 -28.79 5.73
CA HIS A 274 3.33 -27.51 5.51
C HIS A 274 3.37 -27.23 4.00
N HIS A 275 2.52 -26.33 3.56
CA HIS A 275 2.46 -25.86 2.19
C HIS A 275 3.10 -24.49 2.07
N ILE A 276 3.87 -24.31 1.02
CA ILE A 276 4.56 -23.06 0.68
C ILE A 276 4.12 -22.67 -0.75
N ILE A 277 3.66 -21.45 -0.94
CA ILE A 277 3.38 -20.91 -2.27
C ILE A 277 4.47 -19.89 -2.60
N GLU A 278 5.14 -20.09 -3.73
CA GLU A 278 6.17 -19.18 -4.19
C GLU A 278 6.06 -18.96 -5.70
N ALA A 279 6.11 -17.71 -6.14
CA ALA A 279 5.92 -17.34 -7.54
C ALA A 279 7.23 -16.98 -8.25
N HIS A 280 8.24 -16.46 -7.51
CA HIS A 280 9.44 -15.94 -8.12
C HIS A 280 10.39 -17.07 -8.59
N PRO A 281 10.76 -17.10 -9.90
CA PRO A 281 11.60 -18.19 -10.43
C PRO A 281 12.94 -18.37 -9.72
N ALA A 282 13.63 -17.27 -9.38
CA ALA A 282 14.91 -17.32 -8.69
C ALA A 282 14.78 -17.85 -7.25
N VAL A 283 13.67 -17.54 -6.56
CA VAL A 283 13.38 -18.09 -5.22
C VAL A 283 13.10 -19.59 -5.31
N LEU A 284 12.33 -20.03 -6.31
CA LEU A 284 12.07 -21.46 -6.57
C LEU A 284 13.35 -22.21 -6.92
N GLU A 285 14.29 -21.60 -7.65
CA GLU A 285 15.62 -22.17 -7.90
C GLU A 285 16.42 -22.30 -6.60
N HIS A 286 16.41 -21.26 -5.75
CA HIS A 286 17.05 -21.30 -4.44
C HIS A 286 16.46 -22.40 -3.54
N ILE A 287 15.14 -22.55 -3.46
CA ILE A 287 14.45 -23.61 -2.72
C ILE A 287 14.96 -25.01 -3.14
N ASN A 288 15.23 -25.22 -4.42
CA ASN A 288 15.72 -26.48 -4.96
C ASN A 288 17.27 -26.62 -4.93
N SER A 289 17.98 -25.62 -4.45
CA SER A 289 19.44 -25.64 -4.32
C SER A 289 19.91 -26.45 -3.10
N SER A 290 21.21 -26.74 -3.04
CA SER A 290 21.84 -27.40 -1.87
C SER A 290 21.84 -26.53 -0.60
N ASP A 291 21.61 -25.23 -0.74
CA ASP A 291 21.67 -24.27 0.36
C ASP A 291 20.32 -24.15 1.09
N SER A 292 19.26 -24.70 0.50
CA SER A 292 17.92 -24.71 1.09
C SER A 292 17.61 -26.05 1.77
N LYS A 293 16.79 -25.96 2.84
CA LYS A 293 16.22 -27.13 3.54
C LYS A 293 14.90 -27.60 2.94
N PHE A 294 14.30 -26.85 1.99
CA PHE A 294 12.91 -26.99 1.53
C PHE A 294 12.77 -27.53 0.11
N GLY A 295 13.75 -28.27 -0.38
CA GLY A 295 13.66 -28.90 -1.71
C GLY A 295 12.90 -30.24 -1.69
N LYS A 296 13.10 -31.02 -2.73
CA LYS A 296 12.42 -32.32 -2.94
C LYS A 296 12.59 -33.34 -1.80
N GLU A 297 13.73 -33.32 -1.11
CA GLU A 297 13.96 -34.20 0.03
C GLU A 297 13.05 -33.84 1.22
N TRP A 298 12.85 -32.52 1.45
CA TRP A 298 11.91 -32.04 2.46
C TRP A 298 10.45 -32.41 2.08
N GLU A 299 10.04 -32.21 0.84
CA GLU A 299 8.70 -32.64 0.38
C GLU A 299 8.49 -34.15 0.62
N ALA A 300 9.50 -34.97 0.33
CA ALA A 300 9.44 -36.41 0.54
C ALA A 300 9.47 -36.84 2.02
N SER A 301 9.90 -35.97 2.93
CA SER A 301 9.94 -36.22 4.37
C SER A 301 8.61 -36.07 5.08
N GLY A 302 7.59 -35.51 4.43
CA GLY A 302 6.23 -35.38 4.96
C GLY A 302 5.61 -36.72 5.30
N ALA A 303 4.77 -36.76 6.34
CA ALA A 303 4.16 -37.99 6.87
C ALA A 303 3.26 -38.71 5.85
N SER A 304 2.76 -38.00 4.84
CA SER A 304 1.99 -38.54 3.71
C SER A 304 2.38 -37.81 2.42
N GLY A 305 2.13 -38.42 1.27
CA GLY A 305 2.39 -37.78 -0.02
C GLY A 305 1.63 -36.44 -0.12
N GLY A 306 2.35 -35.34 -0.34
CA GLY A 306 1.78 -34.01 -0.41
C GLY A 306 1.58 -33.29 0.93
N ALA A 307 1.96 -33.90 2.07
CA ALA A 307 1.91 -33.22 3.38
C ALA A 307 2.85 -32.01 3.44
N TYR A 308 4.03 -32.15 2.84
CA TYR A 308 4.99 -31.06 2.66
C TYR A 308 5.09 -30.75 1.17
N LYS A 309 4.81 -29.50 0.78
CA LYS A 309 4.71 -29.16 -0.63
C LYS A 309 5.07 -27.71 -0.91
N VAL A 310 5.91 -27.51 -1.92
CA VAL A 310 6.13 -26.21 -2.55
C VAL A 310 5.25 -26.12 -3.79
N HIS A 311 4.34 -25.18 -3.79
CA HIS A 311 3.48 -24.85 -4.93
C HIS A 311 4.13 -23.72 -5.71
N ALA A 312 4.65 -24.01 -6.89
CA ALA A 312 5.25 -23.03 -7.78
C ALA A 312 4.15 -22.28 -8.54
N GLY A 313 4.08 -20.96 -8.39
CA GLY A 313 3.13 -20.10 -9.06
C GLY A 313 2.60 -18.98 -8.17
N LYS A 314 1.83 -18.09 -8.76
CA LYS A 314 1.14 -17.03 -8.02
C LYS A 314 0.07 -17.64 -7.12
N TRP A 315 -0.15 -17.02 -5.96
CA TRP A 315 -1.18 -17.47 -5.04
C TRP A 315 -2.59 -17.43 -5.67
N GLN A 316 -2.86 -16.44 -6.56
CA GLN A 316 -4.11 -16.34 -7.31
C GLN A 316 -4.40 -17.58 -8.18
N ASP A 317 -3.35 -18.27 -8.64
CA ASP A 317 -3.47 -19.50 -9.46
C ASP A 317 -3.48 -20.77 -8.62
N VAL A 318 -2.89 -20.74 -7.44
CA VAL A 318 -2.68 -21.90 -6.56
C VAL A 318 -3.83 -22.08 -5.58
N LEU A 319 -4.29 -21.02 -4.92
CA LEU A 319 -5.33 -21.11 -3.88
C LEU A 319 -6.66 -21.68 -4.37
N PRO A 320 -7.18 -21.34 -5.57
CA PRO A 320 -8.39 -21.98 -6.07
C PRO A 320 -8.27 -23.52 -6.13
N LYS A 321 -7.09 -24.03 -6.51
CA LYS A 321 -6.84 -25.48 -6.58
C LYS A 321 -6.77 -26.13 -5.20
N LEU A 322 -6.22 -25.43 -4.21
CA LEU A 322 -6.19 -25.91 -2.82
C LEU A 322 -7.61 -25.95 -2.24
N LEU A 323 -8.43 -24.95 -2.53
CA LEU A 323 -9.85 -24.95 -2.15
C LEU A 323 -10.65 -26.08 -2.81
N GLU A 324 -10.44 -26.34 -4.11
CA GLU A 324 -11.06 -27.46 -4.84
C GLU A 324 -10.67 -28.81 -4.23
N GLN A 325 -9.47 -28.92 -3.65
CA GLN A 325 -8.98 -30.12 -2.94
C GLN A 325 -9.51 -30.24 -1.52
N GLY A 326 -10.21 -29.20 -1.01
CA GLY A 326 -10.73 -29.15 0.36
C GLY A 326 -9.61 -28.94 1.40
N GLU A 327 -8.53 -28.25 1.01
CA GLU A 327 -7.42 -27.95 1.93
C GLU A 327 -7.83 -26.86 2.91
N THR A 328 -7.46 -27.06 4.19
CA THR A 328 -7.63 -26.08 5.26
C THR A 328 -6.42 -26.07 6.17
N TYR A 329 -6.20 -24.94 6.89
CA TYR A 329 -4.99 -24.71 7.66
C TYR A 329 -5.28 -24.15 9.04
N ASP A 330 -4.49 -24.57 10.04
CA ASP A 330 -4.51 -24.01 11.40
C ASP A 330 -3.76 -22.67 11.46
N ALA A 331 -2.77 -22.46 10.60
CA ALA A 331 -2.01 -21.22 10.50
C ALA A 331 -1.75 -20.86 9.03
N ILE A 332 -2.08 -19.63 8.68
CA ILE A 332 -1.78 -19.04 7.37
C ILE A 332 -0.92 -17.80 7.59
N TYR A 333 0.20 -17.70 6.88
CA TYR A 333 1.04 -16.51 6.86
C TYR A 333 1.19 -15.99 5.45
N PHE A 334 1.11 -14.68 5.28
CA PHE A 334 1.19 -14.02 3.98
C PHE A 334 2.26 -12.94 4.00
N ASP A 335 3.26 -13.09 3.14
CA ASP A 335 4.35 -12.14 2.97
C ASP A 335 4.85 -12.16 1.54
N THR A 336 4.21 -11.38 0.67
CA THR A 336 4.57 -11.27 -0.74
C THR A 336 5.06 -9.87 -1.06
N PHE A 337 5.86 -9.74 -2.11
CA PHE A 337 6.43 -8.47 -2.53
C PHE A 337 5.69 -7.88 -3.73
N GLY A 338 5.30 -6.59 -3.65
CA GLY A 338 4.75 -5.84 -4.79
C GLY A 338 3.28 -6.12 -5.11
N GLU A 339 2.51 -6.64 -4.16
CA GLU A 339 1.06 -6.77 -4.32
C GLU A 339 0.36 -5.41 -4.18
N ASP A 340 -0.64 -5.16 -5.04
CA ASP A 340 -1.55 -4.04 -4.85
C ASP A 340 -2.60 -4.35 -3.76
N TYR A 341 -3.19 -3.29 -3.21
CA TYR A 341 -4.12 -3.47 -2.10
C TYR A 341 -5.42 -4.20 -2.49
N ASN A 342 -5.88 -4.09 -3.73
CA ASN A 342 -7.09 -4.78 -4.17
C ASN A 342 -6.88 -6.31 -4.19
N GLN A 343 -5.69 -6.76 -4.59
CA GLN A 343 -5.33 -8.16 -4.52
C GLN A 343 -5.25 -8.66 -3.06
N LEU A 344 -4.67 -7.86 -2.17
CA LEU A 344 -4.64 -8.18 -0.73
C LEU A 344 -6.05 -8.24 -0.14
N ARG A 345 -6.92 -7.29 -0.48
CA ARG A 345 -8.32 -7.29 -0.05
C ARG A 345 -9.03 -8.56 -0.50
N LEU A 346 -8.89 -8.93 -1.79
CA LEU A 346 -9.46 -10.17 -2.32
C LEU A 346 -8.96 -11.39 -1.54
N PHE A 347 -7.67 -11.44 -1.24
CA PHE A 347 -7.10 -12.52 -0.44
C PHE A 347 -7.72 -12.57 0.97
N PHE A 348 -7.82 -11.43 1.66
CA PHE A 348 -8.36 -11.35 3.02
C PHE A 348 -9.84 -11.72 3.10
N THR A 349 -10.66 -11.31 2.12
CA THR A 349 -12.12 -11.47 2.19
C THR A 349 -12.62 -12.77 1.58
N GLU A 350 -11.94 -13.30 0.57
CA GLU A 350 -12.42 -14.46 -0.19
C GLU A 350 -11.67 -15.75 0.18
N TYR A 351 -10.34 -15.67 0.31
CA TYR A 351 -9.52 -16.87 0.46
C TYR A 351 -9.27 -17.24 1.92
N VAL A 352 -8.92 -16.27 2.78
CA VAL A 352 -8.58 -16.56 4.17
C VAL A 352 -9.73 -17.27 4.91
N PRO A 353 -11.00 -16.77 4.89
CA PRO A 353 -12.10 -17.43 5.59
C PRO A 353 -12.38 -18.86 5.09
N SER A 354 -12.09 -19.11 3.80
CA SER A 354 -12.35 -20.42 3.17
C SER A 354 -11.25 -21.45 3.40
N LEU A 355 -10.03 -20.98 3.73
CA LEU A 355 -8.84 -21.82 3.94
C LEU A 355 -8.53 -22.04 5.42
N LEU A 356 -9.10 -21.23 6.31
CA LEU A 356 -8.81 -21.28 7.74
C LEU A 356 -9.66 -22.35 8.44
N GLU A 357 -9.03 -23.12 9.34
CA GLU A 357 -9.76 -24.00 10.26
C GLU A 357 -10.55 -23.16 11.28
N GLU A 358 -11.57 -23.73 11.93
CA GLU A 358 -12.49 -23.05 12.86
C GLU A 358 -11.76 -22.25 13.97
N GLU A 359 -10.64 -22.76 14.47
CA GLU A 359 -9.77 -22.09 15.46
C GLU A 359 -8.43 -21.69 14.84
N GLY A 360 -8.36 -21.62 13.50
CA GLY A 360 -7.17 -21.25 12.77
C GLY A 360 -6.86 -19.76 12.90
N ARG A 361 -5.62 -19.40 12.64
CA ARG A 361 -5.15 -18.01 12.69
C ARG A 361 -4.46 -17.61 11.41
N PHE A 362 -4.74 -16.39 11.00
CA PHE A 362 -4.09 -15.75 9.87
C PHE A 362 -3.21 -14.60 10.32
N GLY A 363 -2.04 -14.45 9.70
CA GLY A 363 -1.16 -13.32 9.92
C GLY A 363 -0.47 -12.89 8.64
N PHE A 364 -0.09 -11.62 8.55
CA PHE A 364 0.65 -11.12 7.42
C PHE A 364 1.65 -10.04 7.84
N PHE A 365 2.70 -9.86 7.01
CA PHE A 365 3.65 -8.77 7.18
C PHE A 365 3.01 -7.48 6.64
N ASN A 366 2.69 -6.54 7.54
CA ASN A 366 2.12 -5.27 7.13
C ASN A 366 3.21 -4.28 6.69
N GLY A 367 3.57 -4.32 5.42
CA GLY A 367 4.44 -3.34 4.75
C GLY A 367 3.69 -2.22 4.03
N LEU A 368 2.36 -2.17 4.14
CA LEU A 368 1.52 -1.20 3.44
C LEU A 368 1.81 0.23 3.90
N GLY A 369 2.26 1.08 2.99
CA GLY A 369 2.58 2.47 3.32
C GLY A 369 3.74 2.65 4.30
N ALA A 370 4.62 1.65 4.46
CA ALA A 370 5.76 1.66 5.40
C ALA A 370 6.86 2.70 5.08
N ASP A 371 6.68 3.50 4.04
CA ASP A 371 7.50 4.68 3.74
C ASP A 371 7.02 5.94 4.49
N ARG A 372 5.80 5.91 5.08
CA ARG A 372 5.16 7.09 5.64
C ARG A 372 4.10 6.73 6.68
N LYS A 373 4.32 7.19 7.91
CA LYS A 373 3.48 6.81 9.05
C LYS A 373 1.98 6.98 8.81
N ILE A 374 1.55 8.08 8.20
CA ILE A 374 0.12 8.29 7.95
C ILE A 374 -0.46 7.24 7.01
N CYS A 375 0.27 6.85 5.95
CA CYS A 375 -0.18 5.81 5.03
C CYS A 375 -0.25 4.47 5.73
N TYR A 376 0.76 4.15 6.53
CA TYR A 376 0.77 2.94 7.36
C TYR A 376 -0.44 2.89 8.30
N ASP A 377 -0.72 3.98 9.03
CA ASP A 377 -1.84 4.07 9.96
C ASP A 377 -3.20 3.96 9.24
N VAL A 378 -3.33 4.52 8.04
CA VAL A 378 -4.55 4.40 7.21
C VAL A 378 -4.75 2.95 6.78
N TYR A 379 -3.75 2.32 6.14
CA TYR A 379 -3.90 0.95 5.66
C TYR A 379 -4.04 -0.06 6.78
N THR A 380 -3.43 0.15 7.95
CA THR A 380 -3.67 -0.67 9.14
C THR A 380 -5.14 -0.70 9.50
N GLN A 381 -5.82 0.46 9.55
CA GLN A 381 -7.25 0.52 9.86
C GLN A 381 -8.13 -0.05 8.73
N VAL A 382 -7.77 0.19 7.47
CA VAL A 382 -8.50 -0.34 6.30
C VAL A 382 -8.46 -1.87 6.28
N VAL A 383 -7.30 -2.46 6.54
CA VAL A 383 -7.13 -3.92 6.66
C VAL A 383 -7.98 -4.49 7.80
N GLU A 384 -7.92 -3.87 8.99
CA GLU A 384 -8.74 -4.29 10.14
C GLU A 384 -10.23 -4.31 9.78
N MET A 385 -10.72 -3.27 9.10
CA MET A 385 -12.12 -3.19 8.69
C MET A 385 -12.49 -4.29 7.69
N HIS A 386 -11.67 -4.54 6.66
CA HIS A 386 -11.96 -5.59 5.69
C HIS A 386 -11.92 -6.99 6.31
N LEU A 387 -10.99 -7.27 7.22
CA LEU A 387 -10.95 -8.55 7.93
C LEU A 387 -12.16 -8.72 8.86
N SER A 388 -12.56 -7.66 9.58
CA SER A 388 -13.76 -7.66 10.41
C SER A 388 -15.03 -7.87 9.59
N ASP A 389 -15.13 -7.24 8.41
CA ASP A 389 -16.24 -7.43 7.47
C ASP A 389 -16.28 -8.86 6.91
N ALA A 390 -15.12 -9.52 6.80
CA ALA A 390 -15.02 -10.95 6.44
C ALA A 390 -15.35 -11.90 7.60
N GLY A 391 -15.71 -11.35 8.78
CA GLY A 391 -16.14 -12.13 9.95
C GLY A 391 -14.99 -12.61 10.83
N MET A 392 -13.81 -12.02 10.70
CA MET A 392 -12.63 -12.38 11.51
C MET A 392 -12.44 -11.42 12.68
N ASP A 393 -12.07 -11.96 13.83
CA ASP A 393 -11.60 -11.17 14.97
C ASP A 393 -10.15 -10.76 14.74
N VAL A 394 -9.86 -9.48 14.89
CA VAL A 394 -8.52 -8.90 14.60
C VAL A 394 -7.83 -8.52 15.89
N GLU A 395 -6.63 -9.03 16.10
CA GLU A 395 -5.76 -8.67 17.22
C GLU A 395 -4.43 -8.14 16.69
N TRP A 396 -4.01 -6.97 17.20
CA TRP A 396 -2.74 -6.36 16.86
C TRP A 396 -1.70 -6.62 17.95
N GLN A 397 -0.54 -7.12 17.56
CA GLN A 397 0.58 -7.26 18.48
C GLN A 397 1.67 -6.25 18.15
N GLU A 398 2.01 -5.42 19.13
CA GLU A 398 3.13 -4.49 19.05
C GLU A 398 4.45 -5.21 19.28
N LEU A 399 5.41 -5.01 18.39
CA LEU A 399 6.74 -5.58 18.52
C LEU A 399 7.77 -4.48 18.69
N ASP A 400 8.65 -4.66 19.66
CA ASP A 400 9.83 -3.79 19.83
C ASP A 400 10.95 -4.31 18.91
N VAL A 401 11.21 -3.59 17.83
CA VAL A 401 12.29 -3.88 16.88
C VAL A 401 13.44 -2.91 17.14
N ASP A 402 14.68 -3.42 17.29
CA ASP A 402 15.87 -2.57 17.43
C ASP A 402 16.17 -1.86 16.10
N MET A 403 15.77 -0.59 16.02
CA MET A 403 15.88 0.23 14.81
C MET A 403 17.24 0.91 14.63
N LYS A 404 18.21 0.74 15.56
CA LYS A 404 19.49 1.48 15.51
C LYS A 404 20.24 1.30 14.21
N ASP A 405 20.20 0.09 13.65
CA ASP A 405 20.88 -0.25 12.40
C ASP A 405 19.98 -0.10 11.16
N LEU A 406 18.71 0.33 11.36
CA LEU A 406 17.71 0.48 10.30
C LEU A 406 17.41 1.97 9.95
N GLU A 407 17.89 2.93 10.75
CA GLU A 407 17.52 4.35 10.59
C GLU A 407 18.16 5.02 9.37
N LYS A 408 19.36 4.56 8.96
CA LYS A 408 20.14 5.28 7.96
C LYS A 408 20.25 4.50 6.65
N GLU A 409 19.94 5.20 5.57
CA GLU A 409 20.15 4.71 4.22
C GLU A 409 21.63 4.43 3.96
N GLY A 410 21.95 3.26 3.41
CA GLY A 410 23.30 2.84 3.07
C GLY A 410 24.20 2.48 4.27
N GLU A 411 23.68 2.45 5.50
CA GLU A 411 24.39 2.04 6.72
C GLU A 411 23.64 0.88 7.41
N GLY A 412 24.32 0.19 8.32
CA GLY A 412 23.74 -0.89 9.12
C GLY A 412 23.15 -2.02 8.25
N GLU A 413 21.92 -2.41 8.53
CA GLU A 413 21.21 -3.43 7.77
C GLU A 413 20.95 -3.02 6.31
N TRP A 414 20.86 -1.71 6.03
CA TRP A 414 20.66 -1.17 4.67
C TRP A 414 21.96 -0.90 3.91
N LYS A 415 23.10 -1.37 4.43
CA LYS A 415 24.38 -1.24 3.71
C LYS A 415 24.28 -1.96 2.35
N ASP A 416 24.71 -1.30 1.29
CA ASP A 416 24.68 -1.78 -0.09
C ASP A 416 23.27 -2.00 -0.65
N VAL A 417 22.23 -1.47 0.01
CA VAL A 417 20.84 -1.44 -0.46
C VAL A 417 20.51 -0.03 -0.92
N LYS A 418 20.05 0.13 -2.15
CA LYS A 418 19.70 1.43 -2.73
C LYS A 418 18.32 1.91 -2.29
N ARG A 419 17.34 1.01 -2.24
CA ARG A 419 15.98 1.32 -1.87
C ARG A 419 15.54 0.44 -0.70
N ARG A 420 15.13 1.11 0.36
CA ARG A 420 14.53 0.47 1.52
C ARG A 420 13.03 0.32 1.30
N TYR A 421 12.46 -0.84 1.63
CA TYR A 421 11.00 -1.03 1.66
C TYR A 421 10.38 -0.56 2.98
N TRP A 422 11.19 -0.32 4.01
CA TRP A 422 10.77 0.20 5.31
C TRP A 422 11.56 1.46 5.66
N THR A 423 10.88 2.59 5.84
CA THR A 423 11.51 3.87 6.16
C THR A 423 10.86 4.61 7.32
N LEU A 424 9.95 3.97 8.04
CA LEU A 424 9.38 4.54 9.25
C LEU A 424 10.48 4.72 10.29
N GLU A 425 10.65 5.96 10.78
CA GLU A 425 11.67 6.30 11.77
C GLU A 425 11.12 6.12 13.19
N SER A 426 11.94 5.51 14.07
CA SER A 426 11.71 5.54 15.52
C SER A 426 12.18 6.87 16.06
N LYS A 427 11.29 7.81 16.32
CA LYS A 427 11.64 9.01 17.09
C LYS A 427 11.36 8.78 18.57
N SER A 428 12.45 8.63 19.33
CA SER A 428 12.44 8.61 20.80
C SER A 428 12.01 9.96 21.37
N THR A 429 10.95 10.03 22.14
CA THR A 429 10.85 10.71 23.44
C THR A 429 9.51 10.47 24.15
N ASP A 430 8.52 9.97 23.46
CA ASP A 430 7.32 9.39 24.10
C ASP A 430 7.11 8.05 23.39
N ALA A 431 6.92 6.96 24.13
CA ALA A 431 6.80 5.61 23.68
C ALA A 431 5.91 5.47 22.43
N PHE A 432 6.43 5.80 21.27
CA PHE A 432 5.89 5.42 19.98
C PHE A 432 6.49 4.06 19.66
N PHE A 433 5.75 3.04 20.04
CA PHE A 433 6.05 1.68 19.69
C PHE A 433 6.05 1.56 18.17
N PHE A 434 7.07 0.89 17.66
CA PHE A 434 7.09 0.42 16.28
C PHE A 434 6.04 -0.68 16.18
N TYR A 435 4.94 -0.37 15.53
CA TYR A 435 4.01 -1.39 15.13
C TYR A 435 4.54 -2.10 13.90
N SER A 436 5.48 -3.04 14.06
CA SER A 436 5.42 -4.18 13.16
C SER A 436 4.23 -4.97 13.67
N THR A 437 3.08 -4.71 13.11
CA THR A 437 1.85 -5.28 13.55
C THR A 437 1.73 -6.65 12.92
N ILE A 438 1.85 -7.68 13.73
CA ILE A 438 1.34 -9.00 13.37
C ILE A 438 -0.15 -8.89 13.58
N LEU A 439 -0.88 -8.94 12.49
CA LEU A 439 -2.31 -9.09 12.53
C LEU A 439 -2.58 -10.57 12.69
N ILE A 440 -3.36 -10.91 13.71
CA ILE A 440 -3.90 -12.24 13.89
C ILE A 440 -5.40 -12.09 13.72
N ALA A 441 -5.93 -12.75 12.72
CA ALA A 441 -7.35 -12.91 12.54
C ALA A 441 -7.71 -14.37 12.83
N SER A 442 -8.76 -14.60 13.59
CA SER A 442 -9.29 -15.90 13.95
C SER A 442 -10.79 -15.95 13.74
#